data_cd52d425a16cf4a47ab315c13ee7e3e7
#
_entry.id   cd52d425a16cf4a47ab315c13ee7e3e7
#
_cell.length_a   1.000
_cell.length_b   1.000
_cell.length_c   1.000
_cell.angle_alpha   90.00
_cell.angle_beta   90.00
_cell.angle_gamma   90.00
#
_symmetry.space_group_name_H-M   'P 1'
#
loop_
_entity.id
_entity.type
_entity.pdbx_description
1 polymer ?
#
loop_
_entity_poly.entity_id
_entity_poly.type
_entity_poly.pdbx_seq_one_letter_code
_entity_poly.pdbx_strand_id
1 'polypeptide(L)'
;MTNMKKILFALFALVCATASMAQNDAIVPIAPKHFAPLAKVQADQHGIIRDQPEGELRTYTREGQATYVSLYFRDDTQTGIVTDAVFTEDGQKVYIKNIVSHAATGTWVEGSISGNTITIPLGQMVYWWDKDENGKTYGMKLARVKVKGSINEYEVDSKGTVTFTMEGDKLILNGTSGNPDETVYDGLGLVYTDEFEGEWSYYIDYETVMTRVWDMPVTPPDDLMVELYSLENEKSGHLVRVGFSGDDVYVQGVSENNLPAAWMKGTISGSKLVFPAQCAGQGGSFLLYFCGAPGEYVEGDDGYYSWVYDWSDGSMTFDYDAETRSFRTDQTIFLSNSKTSFERGEVFHAPLFRPFVEQPATPADPSVVAFITDYFEMAGLNIAMFDVPLHDTEGRFMDPAKLSYRLYCDDDEPFILYTDEYKYITQDMEEVPYLFSDRNRYIYEKAYALYVFQTGFDRFGIQTIYRGGGEEHRSNISYWYFNDETGIRNVQDDSLEQFDPSQVENFDLQGRRIGANQKGMVISRLPNGRVVKTIRR
;
A
#
# COMPACT_ATOMS: atom_id res chain seq x y z
N MET A 1 13.26 26.82 20.56
CA MET A 1 14.28 26.25 19.65
C MET A 1 14.75 24.84 20.04
N THR A 2 14.75 24.47 21.32
CA THR A 2 15.22 23.17 21.81
C THR A 2 14.28 22.00 21.46
N ASN A 3 12.98 22.21 21.46
CA ASN A 3 11.99 21.14 21.19
C ASN A 3 11.88 20.74 19.71
N MET A 4 12.08 21.71 18.81
CA MET A 4 12.03 21.42 17.36
C MET A 4 13.22 20.57 16.87
N LYS A 5 14.38 20.68 17.53
CA LYS A 5 15.55 19.83 17.26
C LYS A 5 15.34 18.40 17.76
N LYS A 6 14.64 18.20 18.88
CA LYS A 6 14.31 16.86 19.43
C LYS A 6 13.32 16.11 18.52
N ILE A 7 12.33 16.79 17.97
CA ILE A 7 11.39 16.23 16.98
C ILE A 7 12.11 15.85 15.68
N LEU A 8 13.04 16.66 15.21
CA LEU A 8 13.85 16.37 14.01
C LEU A 8 14.72 15.12 14.21
N PHE A 9 15.17 14.86 15.44
CA PHE A 9 16.05 13.75 15.79
C PHE A 9 15.29 12.40 15.86
N ALA A 10 14.08 12.40 16.44
CA ALA A 10 13.17 11.26 16.40
C ALA A 10 12.75 10.90 14.96
N LEU A 11 12.58 11.91 14.10
CA LEU A 11 12.32 11.76 12.66
C LEU A 11 13.47 11.08 11.90
N PHE A 12 14.73 11.37 12.25
CA PHE A 12 15.88 10.77 11.55
C PHE A 12 16.08 9.29 11.93
N ALA A 13 15.85 8.93 13.18
CA ALA A 13 15.86 7.52 13.62
C ALA A 13 14.74 6.69 12.96
N LEU A 14 13.57 7.32 12.71
CA LEU A 14 12.43 6.68 12.04
C LEU A 14 12.66 6.50 10.53
N VAL A 15 13.30 7.46 9.86
CA VAL A 15 13.65 7.36 8.43
C VAL A 15 14.64 6.22 8.19
N CYS A 16 15.57 5.96 9.11
CA CYS A 16 16.46 4.80 9.02
C CYS A 16 15.71 3.47 9.26
N ALA A 17 14.69 3.44 10.11
CA ALA A 17 13.87 2.26 10.35
C ALA A 17 12.92 1.96 9.16
N THR A 18 12.41 2.99 8.49
CA THR A 18 11.54 2.82 7.31
C THR A 18 12.32 2.55 6.01
N ALA A 19 13.57 3.02 5.91
CA ALA A 19 14.44 2.72 4.76
C ALA A 19 14.91 1.25 4.75
N SER A 20 14.93 0.57 5.89
CA SER A 20 15.19 -0.88 5.95
C SER A 20 13.98 -1.76 5.61
N MET A 21 12.78 -1.18 5.48
CA MET A 21 11.57 -1.92 5.07
C MET A 21 11.42 -2.08 3.55
N ALA A 22 12.31 -1.51 2.75
CA ALA A 22 12.33 -1.64 1.29
C ALA A 22 13.28 -2.75 0.79
N GLN A 23 13.84 -3.57 1.67
CA GLN A 23 14.53 -4.78 1.23
C GLN A 23 13.50 -5.90 1.02
N ASN A 24 13.54 -6.51 -0.16
CA ASN A 24 12.82 -7.70 -0.59
C ASN A 24 12.99 -8.84 0.44
N ASP A 25 12.26 -8.79 1.54
CA ASP A 25 12.16 -9.93 2.42
C ASP A 25 11.26 -10.96 1.75
N ALA A 26 11.89 -12.04 1.33
CA ALA A 26 11.22 -13.21 0.80
C ALA A 26 10.07 -13.60 1.74
N ILE A 27 8.91 -13.93 1.17
CA ILE A 27 7.75 -14.47 1.89
C ILE A 27 8.26 -15.54 2.84
N VAL A 28 8.13 -15.27 4.13
CA VAL A 28 8.38 -16.30 5.14
C VAL A 28 7.06 -17.05 5.30
N PRO A 29 6.99 -18.32 4.83
CA PRO A 29 5.79 -19.11 5.06
C PRO A 29 5.54 -19.20 6.56
N ILE A 30 4.32 -19.01 6.99
CA ILE A 30 3.88 -19.35 8.35
C ILE A 30 3.76 -20.88 8.41
N ALA A 31 4.87 -21.57 8.21
CA ALA A 31 4.91 -23.02 8.36
C ALA A 31 5.20 -23.35 9.83
N PRO A 32 4.60 -24.40 10.41
CA PRO A 32 5.04 -24.91 11.69
C PRO A 32 6.52 -25.33 11.54
N LYS A 33 7.42 -24.52 12.10
CA LYS A 33 8.85 -24.84 12.09
C LYS A 33 9.06 -26.07 12.96
N HIS A 34 9.56 -27.14 12.37
CA HIS A 34 10.07 -28.30 13.12
C HIS A 34 11.23 -27.83 14.00
N PHE A 35 11.13 -28.14 15.28
CA PHE A 35 12.07 -27.74 16.32
C PHE A 35 13.46 -28.35 16.08
N ALA A 36 14.47 -27.50 15.92
CA ALA A 36 15.84 -27.85 16.27
C ALA A 36 16.04 -27.42 17.73
N PRO A 37 16.81 -28.16 18.55
CA PRO A 37 17.10 -27.74 19.92
C PRO A 37 17.85 -26.40 19.88
N LEU A 38 17.25 -25.37 20.45
CA LEU A 38 17.77 -24.01 20.48
C LEU A 38 18.63 -23.80 21.74
N ALA A 39 19.62 -22.92 21.64
CA ALA A 39 20.46 -22.53 22.77
C ALA A 39 19.64 -21.81 23.85
N LYS A 40 20.07 -21.89 25.10
CA LYS A 40 19.43 -21.16 26.23
C LYS A 40 19.24 -19.70 25.89
N VAL A 41 18.07 -19.14 26.24
CA VAL A 41 17.77 -17.72 26.12
C VAL A 41 18.90 -16.90 26.75
N GLN A 42 19.61 -16.14 25.94
CA GLN A 42 20.70 -15.30 26.38
C GLN A 42 20.39 -13.85 26.00
N ALA A 43 20.28 -13.00 27.01
CA ALA A 43 20.26 -11.56 26.79
C ALA A 43 21.66 -11.05 26.43
N ASP A 44 21.74 -10.03 25.58
CA ASP A 44 22.99 -9.35 25.24
C ASP A 44 23.52 -8.52 26.45
N GLN A 45 24.64 -7.83 26.27
CA GLN A 45 25.24 -7.00 27.32
C GLN A 45 24.34 -5.87 27.85
N HIS A 46 23.28 -5.50 27.11
CA HIS A 46 22.29 -4.49 27.50
C HIS A 46 21.00 -5.10 28.07
N GLY A 47 20.94 -6.42 28.22
CA GLY A 47 19.77 -7.14 28.73
C GLY A 47 18.69 -7.39 27.68
N ILE A 48 18.99 -7.24 26.38
CA ILE A 48 18.06 -7.41 25.28
C ILE A 48 18.08 -8.86 24.80
N ILE A 49 16.90 -9.48 24.67
CA ILE A 49 16.73 -10.83 24.12
C ILE A 49 16.49 -10.67 22.61
N ARG A 50 17.48 -11.05 21.79
CA ARG A 50 17.41 -10.94 20.32
C ARG A 50 17.07 -12.26 19.64
N ASP A 51 17.63 -13.34 20.15
CA ASP A 51 17.42 -14.67 19.60
C ASP A 51 16.06 -15.23 20.07
N GLN A 52 15.45 -16.06 19.21
CA GLN A 52 14.19 -16.71 19.55
C GLN A 52 14.39 -17.65 20.74
N PRO A 53 13.59 -17.46 21.83
CA PRO A 53 13.61 -18.33 22.98
C PRO A 53 13.21 -19.79 22.67
N GLU A 54 13.59 -20.74 23.52
CA GLU A 54 13.15 -22.14 23.45
C GLU A 54 11.70 -22.28 23.89
N GLY A 55 10.91 -23.09 23.18
CA GLY A 55 9.52 -23.40 23.50
C GLY A 55 8.63 -23.52 22.27
N GLU A 56 7.32 -23.58 22.50
CA GLU A 56 6.29 -23.59 21.47
C GLU A 56 6.13 -22.17 20.89
N LEU A 57 6.49 -22.00 19.62
CA LEU A 57 6.24 -20.75 18.89
C LEU A 57 4.79 -20.68 18.44
N ARG A 58 4.12 -19.58 18.75
CA ARG A 58 2.78 -19.24 18.31
C ARG A 58 2.79 -17.85 17.67
N THR A 59 2.19 -17.74 16.50
CA THR A 59 2.01 -16.46 15.81
C THR A 59 0.63 -15.90 16.10
N TYR A 60 0.57 -14.59 16.32
CA TYR A 60 -0.65 -13.85 16.61
C TYR A 60 -0.79 -12.67 15.67
N THR A 61 -2.02 -12.27 15.37
CA THR A 61 -2.35 -10.95 14.83
C THR A 61 -2.94 -10.09 15.93
N ARG A 62 -2.73 -8.79 15.82
CA ARG A 62 -3.20 -7.80 16.79
C ARG A 62 -4.44 -7.09 16.28
N GLU A 63 -5.26 -6.69 17.24
CA GLU A 63 -6.30 -5.68 17.14
C GLU A 63 -6.12 -4.72 18.31
N GLY A 64 -6.65 -3.51 18.20
CA GLY A 64 -6.51 -2.45 19.19
C GLY A 64 -5.96 -1.18 18.57
N GLN A 65 -5.64 -0.22 19.41
CA GLN A 65 -5.22 1.11 19.01
C GLN A 65 -3.75 1.35 19.36
N ALA A 66 -3.11 2.20 18.57
CA ALA A 66 -1.73 2.62 18.78
C ALA A 66 -1.57 4.10 18.46
N THR A 67 -0.60 4.70 19.15
CA THR A 67 -0.16 6.05 18.82
C THR A 67 1.35 6.03 18.63
N TYR A 68 1.86 6.66 17.58
CA TYR A 68 3.29 6.70 17.31
C TYR A 68 3.70 7.96 16.55
N VAL A 69 4.99 8.28 16.58
CA VAL A 69 5.56 9.36 15.78
C VAL A 69 6.01 8.80 14.42
N SER A 70 5.42 9.39 13.37
CA SER A 70 5.91 9.29 12.01
C SER A 70 6.44 10.68 11.61
N LEU A 71 6.11 11.22 10.44
CA LEU A 71 6.33 12.64 10.12
C LEU A 71 5.55 13.56 11.07
N TYR A 72 4.45 13.05 11.62
CA TYR A 72 3.60 13.70 12.62
C TYR A 72 3.23 12.69 13.70
N PHE A 73 2.81 13.18 14.88
CA PHE A 73 2.17 12.35 15.88
C PHE A 73 0.87 11.78 15.29
N ARG A 74 0.71 10.47 15.32
CA ARG A 74 -0.33 9.78 14.58
C ARG A 74 -0.97 8.70 15.41
N ASP A 75 -2.28 8.76 15.50
CA ASP A 75 -3.11 7.66 15.96
C ASP A 75 -3.31 6.66 14.82
N ASP A 76 -3.26 5.39 15.15
CA ASP A 76 -3.39 4.29 14.19
C ASP A 76 -3.93 3.04 14.88
N THR A 77 -4.28 2.04 14.09
CA THR A 77 -4.74 0.74 14.58
C THR A 77 -3.60 -0.28 14.59
N GLN A 78 -3.75 -1.32 15.39
CA GLN A 78 -2.87 -2.48 15.41
C GLN A 78 -3.37 -3.60 14.48
N THR A 79 -4.47 -3.40 13.76
CA THR A 79 -5.16 -4.44 12.96
C THR A 79 -4.20 -5.15 12.01
N GLY A 80 -4.12 -6.47 12.15
CA GLY A 80 -3.31 -7.35 11.30
C GLY A 80 -1.81 -7.33 11.57
N ILE A 81 -1.30 -6.52 12.53
CA ILE A 81 0.12 -6.56 12.89
C ILE A 81 0.45 -7.93 13.50
N VAL A 82 1.47 -8.58 12.93
CA VAL A 82 1.93 -9.90 13.37
C VAL A 82 2.87 -9.77 14.55
N THR A 83 2.69 -10.64 15.53
CA THR A 83 3.64 -10.84 16.61
C THR A 83 3.80 -12.32 16.92
N ASP A 84 5.01 -12.72 17.28
CA ASP A 84 5.31 -14.07 17.75
C ASP A 84 5.34 -14.12 19.27
N ALA A 85 4.87 -15.23 19.84
CA ALA A 85 5.05 -15.54 21.24
C ALA A 85 5.58 -16.97 21.39
N VAL A 86 6.57 -17.16 22.27
CA VAL A 86 7.13 -18.47 22.60
C VAL A 86 6.72 -18.83 24.01
N PHE A 87 6.03 -19.96 24.17
CA PHE A 87 5.64 -20.53 25.45
C PHE A 87 6.63 -21.61 25.85
N THR A 88 7.21 -21.53 27.05
CA THR A 88 8.15 -22.54 27.54
C THR A 88 7.45 -23.88 27.76
N GLU A 89 8.19 -24.99 27.66
CA GLU A 89 7.63 -26.36 27.80
C GLU A 89 7.01 -26.60 29.20
N ASP A 90 7.53 -25.96 30.25
CA ASP A 90 6.99 -26.04 31.60
C ASP A 90 5.73 -25.18 31.81
N GLY A 91 5.35 -24.40 30.81
CA GLY A 91 4.17 -23.52 30.82
C GLY A 91 4.28 -22.36 31.81
N GLN A 92 5.48 -22.05 32.34
CA GLN A 92 5.66 -21.01 33.38
C GLN A 92 6.05 -19.65 32.77
N LYS A 93 6.58 -19.62 31.55
CA LYS A 93 7.05 -18.39 30.90
C LYS A 93 6.52 -18.26 29.51
N VAL A 94 6.40 -17.02 29.09
CA VAL A 94 6.17 -16.63 27.70
C VAL A 94 7.13 -15.52 27.31
N TYR A 95 7.57 -15.53 26.07
CA TYR A 95 8.35 -14.47 25.45
C TYR A 95 7.55 -13.89 24.30
N ILE A 96 7.34 -12.56 24.27
CA ILE A 96 6.57 -11.88 23.23
C ILE A 96 7.52 -10.99 22.43
N LYS A 97 7.53 -11.17 21.11
CA LYS A 97 8.33 -10.38 20.17
C LYS A 97 7.62 -9.09 19.81
N ASN A 98 8.37 -7.99 19.65
CA ASN A 98 7.83 -6.70 19.25
C ASN A 98 6.60 -6.31 20.10
N ILE A 99 6.75 -6.29 21.43
CA ILE A 99 5.64 -6.15 22.37
C ILE A 99 4.81 -4.87 22.15
N VAL A 100 5.43 -3.79 21.63
CA VAL A 100 4.77 -2.57 21.17
C VAL A 100 4.72 -2.58 19.65
N SER A 101 3.55 -2.48 19.09
CA SER A 101 3.22 -2.86 17.70
C SER A 101 4.00 -2.10 16.63
N HIS A 102 4.02 -0.78 16.70
CA HIS A 102 4.69 0.07 15.69
C HIS A 102 6.19 0.29 15.96
N ALA A 103 6.70 -0.21 17.09
CA ALA A 103 8.12 -0.22 17.40
C ALA A 103 8.71 -1.61 17.12
N ALA A 104 8.92 -1.93 15.86
CA ALA A 104 9.42 -3.24 15.39
C ALA A 104 10.92 -3.42 15.74
N THR A 105 11.22 -3.62 17.03
CA THR A 105 12.60 -3.73 17.54
C THR A 105 13.28 -5.07 17.22
N GLY A 106 12.52 -6.07 16.80
CA GLY A 106 13.01 -7.44 16.55
C GLY A 106 13.34 -8.24 17.80
N THR A 107 12.98 -7.76 18.99
CA THR A 107 13.39 -8.28 20.28
C THR A 107 12.25 -8.88 21.07
N TRP A 108 12.58 -9.69 22.08
CA TRP A 108 11.64 -10.42 22.92
C TRP A 108 11.59 -9.85 24.32
N VAL A 109 10.41 -9.85 24.93
CA VAL A 109 10.24 -9.57 26.37
C VAL A 109 9.73 -10.80 27.09
N GLU A 110 10.22 -11.03 28.31
CA GLU A 110 9.85 -12.17 29.14
C GLU A 110 8.64 -11.84 30.02
N GLY A 111 7.71 -12.77 30.09
CA GLY A 111 6.59 -12.78 31.05
C GLY A 111 6.49 -14.10 31.81
N SER A 112 5.90 -14.08 32.98
CA SER A 112 5.54 -15.26 33.74
C SER A 112 4.06 -15.59 33.60
N ILE A 113 3.72 -16.89 33.64
CA ILE A 113 2.35 -17.38 33.51
C ILE A 113 1.87 -17.93 34.84
N SER A 114 0.69 -17.50 35.26
CA SER A 114 -0.01 -18.06 36.44
C SER A 114 -1.50 -18.18 36.13
N GLY A 115 -1.98 -19.41 36.02
CA GLY A 115 -3.35 -19.68 35.56
C GLY A 115 -3.56 -19.16 34.14
N ASN A 116 -4.51 -18.27 33.97
CA ASN A 116 -4.80 -17.62 32.69
C ASN A 116 -4.18 -16.20 32.55
N THR A 117 -3.27 -15.84 33.46
CA THR A 117 -2.66 -14.50 33.49
C THR A 117 -1.18 -14.57 33.12
N ILE A 118 -0.79 -13.76 32.13
CA ILE A 118 0.60 -13.45 31.84
C ILE A 118 0.95 -12.15 32.53
N THR A 119 2.06 -12.14 33.29
CA THR A 119 2.59 -10.94 33.96
C THR A 119 3.94 -10.59 33.35
N ILE A 120 4.06 -9.42 32.77
CA ILE A 120 5.29 -8.91 32.13
C ILE A 120 5.86 -7.79 33.00
N PRO A 121 7.08 -7.97 33.57
CA PRO A 121 7.79 -6.91 34.27
C PRO A 121 8.13 -5.77 33.31
N LEU A 122 7.86 -4.54 33.72
CA LEU A 122 8.30 -3.33 33.01
C LEU A 122 9.80 -3.09 33.20
N GLY A 123 10.39 -2.21 32.41
CA GLY A 123 11.81 -1.88 32.44
C GLY A 123 12.70 -2.84 31.66
N GLN A 124 12.14 -3.86 31.01
CA GLN A 124 12.92 -4.71 30.10
C GLN A 124 13.39 -3.89 28.90
N MET A 125 14.68 -4.03 28.57
CA MET A 125 15.29 -3.36 27.41
C MET A 125 14.84 -4.04 26.14
N VAL A 126 14.43 -3.22 25.16
CA VAL A 126 13.97 -3.70 23.85
C VAL A 126 14.78 -3.14 22.69
N TYR A 127 15.55 -2.10 22.92
CA TYR A 127 16.36 -1.47 21.88
C TYR A 127 17.59 -0.81 22.49
N TRP A 128 18.68 -0.77 21.70
CA TRP A 128 19.92 -0.09 22.06
C TRP A 128 20.59 0.50 20.81
N TRP A 129 21.05 1.75 20.90
CA TRP A 129 21.79 2.47 19.88
C TRP A 129 23.15 2.89 20.42
N ASP A 130 24.22 2.35 19.85
CA ASP A 130 25.57 2.55 20.38
C ASP A 130 26.14 3.93 20.12
N LYS A 131 25.87 4.53 18.99
CA LYS A 131 26.28 5.91 18.69
C LYS A 131 25.43 6.47 17.56
N ASP A 132 24.71 7.54 17.84
CA ASP A 132 24.10 8.34 16.81
C ASP A 132 25.16 9.22 16.08
N GLU A 133 24.72 9.99 15.09
CA GLU A 133 25.58 10.94 14.36
C GLU A 133 26.23 12.01 15.27
N ASN A 134 25.71 12.23 16.47
CA ASN A 134 26.23 13.15 17.49
C ASN A 134 27.06 12.42 18.56
N GLY A 135 27.29 11.13 18.40
CA GLY A 135 28.06 10.30 19.33
C GLY A 135 27.32 9.93 20.62
N LYS A 136 25.98 10.08 20.67
CA LYS A 136 25.15 9.76 21.82
C LYS A 136 24.70 8.31 21.78
N THR A 137 24.70 7.69 22.96
CA THR A 137 24.14 6.36 23.18
C THR A 137 22.78 6.45 23.87
N TYR A 138 21.82 5.65 23.46
CA TYR A 138 20.54 5.53 24.11
C TYR A 138 19.90 4.17 23.86
N GLY A 139 19.00 3.79 24.76
CA GLY A 139 18.19 2.60 24.60
C GLY A 139 16.72 2.92 24.79
N MET A 140 15.87 1.92 24.58
CA MET A 140 14.47 1.98 24.93
C MET A 140 14.10 0.78 25.80
N LYS A 141 13.31 1.03 26.83
CA LYS A 141 12.78 0.02 27.74
C LYS A 141 11.26 0.06 27.78
N LEU A 142 10.67 -1.07 28.07
CA LEU A 142 9.23 -1.24 28.21
C LEU A 142 8.70 -0.45 29.41
N ALA A 143 7.62 0.29 29.22
CA ALA A 143 7.02 1.10 30.26
C ALA A 143 5.48 1.18 30.10
N ARG A 144 4.78 1.47 31.18
CA ARG A 144 3.43 2.01 31.10
C ARG A 144 3.52 3.52 30.96
N VAL A 145 2.82 4.06 30.01
CA VAL A 145 2.80 5.49 29.70
C VAL A 145 1.37 6.01 29.83
N LYS A 146 1.21 7.12 30.56
CA LYS A 146 -0.07 7.83 30.69
C LYS A 146 0.10 9.24 30.18
N VAL A 147 -0.66 9.60 29.16
CA VAL A 147 -0.72 10.95 28.58
C VAL A 147 -2.03 11.62 28.98
N LYS A 148 -1.99 12.90 29.35
CA LYS A 148 -3.11 13.62 29.96
C LYS A 148 -3.45 14.93 29.24
N GLY A 149 -3.98 14.85 28.02
CA GLY A 149 -4.43 16.00 27.24
C GLY A 149 -3.36 16.69 26.39
N SER A 150 -2.08 16.42 26.62
CA SER A 150 -0.97 16.88 25.76
C SER A 150 0.11 15.83 25.73
N ILE A 151 0.71 15.61 24.57
CA ILE A 151 1.83 14.65 24.40
C ILE A 151 3.06 14.99 25.24
N ASN A 152 3.14 16.22 25.74
CA ASN A 152 4.20 16.67 26.65
C ASN A 152 3.84 16.53 28.13
N GLU A 153 2.59 16.16 28.45
CA GLU A 153 2.09 15.95 29.82
C GLU A 153 1.86 14.46 30.05
N TYR A 154 2.88 13.76 30.49
CA TYR A 154 2.85 12.32 30.64
C TYR A 154 3.50 11.84 31.95
N GLU A 155 3.07 10.66 32.38
CA GLU A 155 3.67 9.89 33.48
C GLU A 155 4.18 8.57 32.93
N VAL A 156 5.35 8.12 33.40
CA VAL A 156 5.98 6.86 32.98
C VAL A 156 6.20 5.99 34.21
N ASP A 157 5.74 4.73 34.16
CA ASP A 157 6.14 3.68 35.07
C ASP A 157 6.94 2.61 34.30
N SER A 158 8.21 2.44 34.68
CA SER A 158 9.10 1.42 34.14
C SER A 158 9.53 0.38 35.18
N LYS A 159 8.88 0.34 36.36
CA LYS A 159 9.23 -0.56 37.47
C LYS A 159 8.10 -1.51 37.85
N GLY A 160 6.88 -1.23 37.44
CA GLY A 160 5.71 -2.06 37.70
C GLY A 160 5.62 -3.28 36.80
N THR A 161 4.40 -3.73 36.56
CA THR A 161 4.07 -4.83 35.65
C THR A 161 2.87 -4.48 34.78
N VAL A 162 2.78 -5.10 33.61
CA VAL A 162 1.53 -5.18 32.83
C VAL A 162 1.09 -6.62 32.73
N THR A 163 -0.20 -6.84 32.54
CA THR A 163 -0.75 -8.18 32.44
C THR A 163 -1.54 -8.39 31.17
N PHE A 164 -1.51 -9.63 30.67
CA PHE A 164 -2.43 -10.12 29.66
C PHE A 164 -3.28 -11.22 30.24
N THR A 165 -4.55 -11.26 29.86
CA THR A 165 -5.44 -12.39 30.12
C THR A 165 -5.42 -13.33 28.92
N MET A 166 -5.23 -14.62 29.16
CA MET A 166 -5.35 -15.68 28.16
C MET A 166 -6.79 -16.17 28.10
N GLU A 167 -7.47 -15.98 26.96
CA GLU A 167 -8.85 -16.44 26.72
C GLU A 167 -8.92 -17.24 25.42
N GLY A 168 -8.85 -18.57 25.51
CA GLY A 168 -8.75 -19.44 24.35
C GLY A 168 -7.52 -19.12 23.51
N ASP A 169 -7.75 -18.66 22.29
CA ASP A 169 -6.68 -18.27 21.35
C ASP A 169 -6.26 -16.80 21.46
N LYS A 170 -6.74 -16.08 22.47
CA LYS A 170 -6.49 -14.65 22.63
C LYS A 170 -5.59 -14.33 23.82
N LEU A 171 -4.77 -13.29 23.65
CA LEU A 171 -4.02 -12.60 24.71
C LEU A 171 -4.54 -11.16 24.77
N ILE A 172 -5.16 -10.78 25.86
CA ILE A 172 -5.83 -9.47 26.02
C ILE A 172 -5.01 -8.62 27.00
N LEU A 173 -4.51 -7.48 26.53
CA LEU A 173 -3.78 -6.52 27.38
C LEU A 173 -4.75 -5.83 28.36
N ASN A 174 -4.47 -5.94 29.65
CA ASN A 174 -5.36 -5.44 30.69
C ASN A 174 -5.07 -4.00 31.10
N GLY A 175 -6.14 -3.28 31.45
CA GLY A 175 -6.07 -1.99 32.13
C GLY A 175 -5.51 -0.85 31.29
N THR A 176 -5.63 -0.95 29.97
CA THR A 176 -5.24 0.10 29.03
C THR A 176 -6.47 0.77 28.42
N SER A 177 -6.35 2.04 28.05
CA SER A 177 -7.42 2.81 27.42
C SER A 177 -6.86 4.02 26.69
N GLY A 178 -7.62 4.60 25.75
CA GLY A 178 -7.23 5.82 25.08
C GLY A 178 -8.44 6.59 24.55
N ASN A 179 -8.27 7.90 24.39
CA ASN A 179 -9.16 8.78 23.69
C ASN A 179 -8.33 9.76 22.86
N PRO A 180 -8.12 9.46 21.57
CA PRO A 180 -7.36 10.30 20.65
C PRO A 180 -7.86 11.73 20.57
N ASP A 181 -9.18 11.95 20.57
CA ASP A 181 -9.78 13.27 20.46
C ASP A 181 -9.43 14.20 21.65
N GLU A 182 -9.18 13.62 22.83
CA GLU A 182 -8.77 14.33 24.03
C GLU A 182 -7.26 14.28 24.26
N THR A 183 -6.50 13.59 23.42
CA THR A 183 -5.07 13.29 23.63
C THR A 183 -4.81 12.64 25.01
N VAL A 184 -5.64 11.68 25.37
CA VAL A 184 -5.57 10.95 26.64
C VAL A 184 -5.30 9.49 26.35
N TYR A 185 -4.19 8.95 26.89
CA TYR A 185 -3.77 7.56 26.67
C TYR A 185 -3.27 6.95 27.99
N ASP A 186 -3.59 5.69 28.21
CA ASP A 186 -3.01 4.85 29.28
C ASP A 186 -2.69 3.49 28.67
N GLY A 187 -1.44 3.25 28.31
CA GLY A 187 -1.08 2.08 27.53
C GLY A 187 0.32 1.55 27.80
N LEU A 188 0.65 0.51 27.03
CA LEU A 188 1.96 -0.11 26.99
C LEU A 188 2.82 0.62 25.98
N GLY A 189 3.92 1.21 26.40
CA GLY A 189 4.78 2.01 25.54
C GLY A 189 6.26 1.81 25.83
N LEU A 190 7.06 2.66 25.20
CA LEU A 190 8.51 2.65 25.35
C LEU A 190 8.99 3.99 25.91
N VAL A 191 10.03 3.94 26.74
CA VAL A 191 10.71 5.11 27.31
C VAL A 191 12.20 5.01 27.05
N TYR A 192 12.82 6.15 26.79
CA TYR A 192 14.26 6.23 26.58
C TYR A 192 15.05 6.00 27.87
N THR A 193 16.29 5.54 27.69
CA THR A 193 17.31 5.43 28.74
C THR A 193 18.48 6.37 28.44
N ASP A 194 19.40 6.49 29.42
CA ASP A 194 20.64 7.26 29.32
C ASP A 194 20.40 8.75 29.01
N GLU A 195 20.89 9.25 27.90
CA GLU A 195 20.87 10.68 27.54
C GLU A 195 19.45 11.29 27.53
N PHE A 196 18.43 10.47 27.33
CA PHE A 196 17.01 10.87 27.29
C PHE A 196 16.21 10.18 28.39
N GLU A 197 16.86 9.77 29.49
CA GLU A 197 16.22 8.93 30.51
C GLU A 197 14.90 9.51 31.02
N GLY A 198 13.86 8.67 30.93
CA GLY A 198 12.50 9.02 31.36
C GLY A 198 11.68 9.77 30.31
N GLU A 199 12.24 10.14 29.16
CA GLU A 199 11.45 10.69 28.06
C GLU A 199 10.68 9.57 27.35
N TRP A 200 9.38 9.80 27.11
CA TRP A 200 8.55 8.90 26.32
C TRP A 200 8.98 8.88 24.86
N SER A 201 9.06 7.71 24.26
CA SER A 201 9.49 7.54 22.87
C SER A 201 8.38 7.79 21.82
N TYR A 202 7.19 8.19 22.26
CA TYR A 202 6.00 8.38 21.44
C TYR A 202 5.44 7.10 20.78
N TYR A 203 5.73 5.92 21.33
CA TYR A 203 5.10 4.65 20.98
C TYR A 203 4.27 4.16 22.14
N ILE A 204 2.99 3.92 21.90
CA ILE A 204 2.06 3.39 22.90
C ILE A 204 0.98 2.55 22.23
N ASP A 205 0.71 1.38 22.81
CA ASP A 205 -0.39 0.49 22.45
C ASP A 205 -1.41 0.44 23.57
N TYR A 206 -2.70 0.46 23.23
CA TYR A 206 -3.79 0.31 24.17
C TYR A 206 -4.93 -0.51 23.57
N GLU A 207 -5.76 -1.12 24.44
CA GLU A 207 -6.85 -2.00 24.03
C GLU A 207 -6.40 -3.17 23.13
N THR A 208 -5.16 -3.64 23.34
CA THR A 208 -4.54 -4.67 22.51
C THR A 208 -5.16 -6.04 22.76
N VAL A 209 -5.61 -6.67 21.70
CA VAL A 209 -6.00 -8.08 21.66
C VAL A 209 -5.13 -8.79 20.63
N MET A 210 -4.41 -9.82 21.03
CA MET A 210 -3.62 -10.68 20.12
C MET A 210 -4.37 -11.99 19.93
N THR A 211 -4.76 -12.31 18.69
CA THR A 211 -5.48 -13.54 18.34
C THR A 211 -4.54 -14.50 17.62
N ARG A 212 -4.47 -15.76 18.07
CA ARG A 212 -3.63 -16.79 17.45
C ARG A 212 -4.00 -17.02 15.99
N VAL A 213 -2.99 -17.04 15.15
CA VAL A 213 -3.16 -17.29 13.71
C VAL A 213 -3.16 -18.79 13.45
N TRP A 214 -4.26 -19.27 12.87
CA TRP A 214 -4.41 -20.65 12.39
C TRP A 214 -4.45 -20.72 10.85
N ASP A 215 -4.71 -19.59 10.20
CA ASP A 215 -4.77 -19.49 8.75
C ASP A 215 -3.39 -19.65 8.13
N MET A 216 -3.32 -20.49 7.10
CA MET A 216 -2.09 -20.72 6.34
C MET A 216 -2.24 -20.17 4.92
N PRO A 217 -1.19 -19.60 4.33
CA PRO A 217 -1.19 -19.26 2.92
C PRO A 217 -1.48 -20.47 2.05
N VAL A 218 -2.14 -20.23 0.92
CA VAL A 218 -2.46 -21.26 -0.05
C VAL A 218 -1.18 -21.85 -0.64
N THR A 219 -1.09 -23.18 -0.65
CA THR A 219 -0.05 -23.94 -1.36
C THR A 219 -0.70 -24.69 -2.51
N PRO A 220 -0.33 -24.41 -3.77
CA PRO A 220 -0.86 -25.15 -4.92
C PRO A 220 -0.30 -26.57 -4.98
N PRO A 221 -0.92 -27.48 -5.73
CA PRO A 221 -0.34 -28.80 -6.04
C PRO A 221 1.02 -28.67 -6.73
N ASP A 222 1.96 -29.59 -6.41
CA ASP A 222 3.31 -29.57 -6.97
C ASP A 222 3.35 -29.74 -8.50
N ASP A 223 2.34 -30.40 -9.06
CA ASP A 223 2.19 -30.68 -10.50
C ASP A 223 1.26 -29.70 -11.22
N LEU A 224 0.89 -28.59 -10.56
CA LEU A 224 -0.01 -27.59 -11.15
C LEU A 224 0.62 -26.96 -12.39
N MET A 225 -0.04 -27.14 -13.53
CA MET A 225 0.31 -26.43 -14.76
C MET A 225 -0.30 -25.04 -14.74
N VAL A 226 0.52 -24.04 -15.02
CA VAL A 226 0.09 -22.64 -15.03
C VAL A 226 0.22 -22.01 -16.40
N GLU A 227 -0.69 -21.10 -16.70
CA GLU A 227 -0.73 -20.25 -17.89
C GLU A 227 -0.68 -18.78 -17.49
N LEU A 228 -0.24 -17.92 -18.40
CA LEU A 228 -0.27 -16.48 -18.19
C LEU A 228 -1.68 -15.93 -18.44
N TYR A 229 -2.09 -15.03 -17.57
CA TYR A 229 -3.33 -14.27 -17.69
C TYR A 229 -3.02 -12.77 -17.51
N SER A 230 -3.80 -11.91 -18.14
CA SER A 230 -3.90 -10.52 -17.73
C SER A 230 -4.83 -10.43 -16.50
N LEU A 231 -4.40 -9.69 -15.49
CA LEU A 231 -5.27 -9.14 -14.46
C LEU A 231 -5.47 -7.67 -14.81
N GLU A 232 -6.68 -7.34 -15.21
CA GLU A 232 -7.06 -6.02 -15.67
C GLU A 232 -8.04 -5.39 -14.69
N ASN A 233 -7.86 -4.16 -14.34
CA ASN A 233 -8.82 -3.31 -13.69
C ASN A 233 -8.91 -1.98 -14.46
N GLU A 234 -9.83 -1.10 -14.11
CA GLU A 234 -10.26 0.05 -14.91
C GLU A 234 -9.16 0.75 -15.76
N LYS A 235 -7.94 0.95 -15.21
CA LYS A 235 -6.83 1.62 -15.90
C LYS A 235 -5.45 1.05 -15.63
N SER A 236 -5.37 -0.02 -14.89
CA SER A 236 -4.13 -0.71 -14.61
C SER A 236 -4.27 -2.20 -14.90
N GLY A 237 -3.16 -2.87 -15.04
CA GLY A 237 -3.15 -4.32 -15.22
C GLY A 237 -1.74 -4.84 -15.28
N HIS A 238 -1.63 -6.12 -15.04
CA HIS A 238 -0.37 -6.85 -15.08
C HIS A 238 -0.60 -8.32 -15.39
N LEU A 239 0.48 -9.08 -15.57
CA LEU A 239 0.39 -10.50 -15.84
C LEU A 239 0.41 -11.31 -14.54
N VAL A 240 -0.48 -12.27 -14.44
CA VAL A 240 -0.60 -13.24 -13.35
C VAL A 240 -0.47 -14.67 -13.87
N ARG A 241 -0.26 -15.63 -12.97
CA ARG A 241 -0.25 -17.05 -13.31
C ARG A 241 -1.53 -17.70 -12.82
N VAL A 242 -2.21 -18.42 -13.70
CA VAL A 242 -3.44 -19.13 -13.37
C VAL A 242 -3.28 -20.62 -13.69
N GLY A 243 -3.61 -21.48 -12.75
CA GLY A 243 -3.60 -22.92 -12.91
C GLY A 243 -4.94 -23.54 -12.54
N PHE A 244 -5.32 -24.62 -13.23
CA PHE A 244 -6.55 -25.36 -13.01
C PHE A 244 -6.23 -26.79 -12.58
N SER A 245 -6.88 -27.26 -11.50
CA SER A 245 -6.78 -28.63 -11.02
C SER A 245 -8.19 -29.15 -10.70
N GLY A 246 -8.82 -29.84 -11.67
CA GLY A 246 -10.25 -30.15 -11.60
C GLY A 246 -11.09 -28.88 -11.60
N ASP A 247 -11.95 -28.74 -10.59
CA ASP A 247 -12.76 -27.53 -10.41
C ASP A 247 -12.02 -26.43 -9.62
N ASP A 248 -10.84 -26.72 -9.09
CA ASP A 248 -10.04 -25.76 -8.34
C ASP A 248 -9.22 -24.85 -9.27
N VAL A 249 -9.22 -23.56 -8.97
CA VAL A 249 -8.47 -22.52 -9.70
C VAL A 249 -7.47 -21.87 -8.74
N TYR A 250 -6.22 -21.80 -9.16
CA TYR A 250 -5.14 -21.19 -8.41
C TYR A 250 -4.63 -19.97 -9.16
N VAL A 251 -4.49 -18.84 -8.47
CA VAL A 251 -3.99 -17.58 -9.06
C VAL A 251 -2.81 -17.08 -8.25
N GLN A 252 -1.68 -16.81 -8.93
CA GLN A 252 -0.48 -16.25 -8.31
C GLN A 252 -0.17 -14.88 -8.92
N GLY A 253 0.33 -13.96 -8.08
CA GLY A 253 0.82 -12.66 -8.56
C GLY A 253 -0.26 -11.59 -8.63
N VAL A 254 -1.39 -11.76 -7.95
CA VAL A 254 -2.44 -10.73 -7.86
C VAL A 254 -1.88 -9.44 -7.26
N SER A 255 -1.03 -9.54 -6.25
CA SER A 255 -0.29 -8.41 -5.68
C SER A 255 1.15 -8.43 -6.18
N GLU A 256 1.51 -7.50 -7.05
CA GLU A 256 2.88 -7.38 -7.56
C GLU A 256 3.83 -6.77 -6.52
N ASN A 257 3.33 -5.85 -5.70
CA ASN A 257 4.18 -5.00 -4.86
C ASN A 257 4.39 -5.56 -3.45
N ASN A 258 3.35 -6.17 -2.86
CA ASN A 258 3.42 -6.63 -1.48
C ASN A 258 3.68 -8.13 -1.36
N LEU A 259 2.95 -8.97 -2.11
CA LEU A 259 3.04 -10.43 -2.02
C LEU A 259 3.00 -11.11 -3.40
N PRO A 260 4.00 -10.89 -4.29
CA PRO A 260 3.97 -11.41 -5.67
C PRO A 260 3.97 -12.95 -5.78
N ALA A 261 4.43 -13.65 -4.74
CA ALA A 261 4.44 -15.11 -4.72
C ALA A 261 3.22 -15.73 -4.04
N ALA A 262 2.31 -14.91 -3.49
CA ALA A 262 1.09 -15.42 -2.83
C ALA A 262 0.13 -16.03 -3.85
N TRP A 263 -0.55 -17.10 -3.40
CA TRP A 263 -1.56 -17.80 -4.17
C TRP A 263 -2.96 -17.55 -3.61
N MET A 264 -3.93 -17.41 -4.49
CA MET A 264 -5.35 -17.58 -4.17
C MET A 264 -5.84 -18.91 -4.70
N LYS A 265 -6.77 -19.54 -3.96
CA LYS A 265 -7.48 -20.74 -4.39
C LYS A 265 -8.98 -20.49 -4.41
N GLY A 266 -9.62 -20.71 -5.55
CA GLY A 266 -11.06 -20.71 -5.73
C GLY A 266 -11.58 -22.03 -6.29
N THR A 267 -12.89 -22.17 -6.36
CA THR A 267 -13.54 -23.36 -6.92
C THR A 267 -14.64 -22.95 -7.89
N ILE A 268 -14.65 -23.57 -9.07
CA ILE A 268 -15.68 -23.39 -10.10
C ILE A 268 -16.92 -24.21 -9.74
N SER A 269 -18.08 -23.56 -9.81
CA SER A 269 -19.38 -24.21 -9.71
C SER A 269 -20.31 -23.62 -10.77
N GLY A 270 -20.52 -24.35 -11.86
CA GLY A 270 -21.27 -23.88 -13.02
C GLY A 270 -20.58 -22.68 -13.68
N SER A 271 -21.26 -21.54 -13.75
CA SER A 271 -20.73 -20.28 -14.30
C SER A 271 -20.14 -19.35 -13.24
N LYS A 272 -19.91 -19.84 -12.03
CA LYS A 272 -19.32 -19.05 -10.95
C LYS A 272 -17.98 -19.65 -10.52
N LEU A 273 -17.02 -18.77 -10.25
CA LEU A 273 -15.77 -19.10 -9.59
C LEU A 273 -15.73 -18.33 -8.26
N VAL A 274 -15.61 -19.06 -7.16
CA VAL A 274 -15.65 -18.47 -5.82
C VAL A 274 -14.31 -18.70 -5.12
N PHE A 275 -13.67 -17.61 -4.69
CA PHE A 275 -12.54 -17.62 -3.79
C PHE A 275 -13.02 -17.22 -2.39
N PRO A 276 -12.88 -18.05 -1.37
CA PRO A 276 -13.14 -17.62 0.01
C PRO A 276 -12.13 -16.54 0.43
N ALA A 277 -12.46 -15.75 1.44
CA ALA A 277 -11.46 -14.91 2.09
C ALA A 277 -10.35 -15.79 2.67
N GLN A 278 -9.10 -15.53 2.31
CA GLN A 278 -8.00 -16.45 2.58
C GLN A 278 -6.68 -15.75 2.88
N CYS A 279 -5.85 -16.40 3.70
CA CYS A 279 -4.53 -15.89 4.06
C CYS A 279 -3.63 -15.84 2.81
N ALA A 280 -3.09 -14.66 2.51
CA ALA A 280 -2.11 -14.44 1.47
C ALA A 280 -0.68 -14.63 1.97
N GLY A 281 -0.44 -14.35 3.26
CA GLY A 281 0.87 -14.42 3.89
C GLY A 281 1.22 -13.15 4.66
N GLN A 282 2.45 -13.07 5.14
CA GLN A 282 2.95 -11.91 5.85
C GLN A 282 3.64 -10.96 4.88
N GLY A 283 3.16 -9.71 4.82
CA GLY A 283 3.78 -8.60 4.10
C GLY A 283 4.27 -7.53 5.09
N GLY A 284 5.59 -7.37 5.22
CA GLY A 284 6.18 -6.51 6.24
C GLY A 284 5.77 -6.94 7.65
N SER A 285 5.15 -6.04 8.41
CA SER A 285 4.66 -6.33 9.78
C SER A 285 3.24 -6.89 9.82
N PHE A 286 2.56 -7.07 8.66
CA PHE A 286 1.14 -7.41 8.62
C PHE A 286 0.89 -8.82 8.09
N LEU A 287 -0.08 -9.53 8.66
CA LEU A 287 -0.71 -10.67 8.02
C LEU A 287 -1.76 -10.12 7.05
N LEU A 288 -1.65 -10.55 5.79
CA LEU A 288 -2.50 -10.06 4.71
C LEU A 288 -3.41 -11.19 4.21
N TYR A 289 -4.58 -10.79 3.77
CA TYR A 289 -5.62 -11.67 3.25
C TYR A 289 -6.10 -11.20 1.89
N PHE A 290 -6.34 -12.12 0.99
CA PHE A 290 -7.20 -11.85 -0.18
C PHE A 290 -8.65 -11.95 0.25
N CYS A 291 -9.41 -10.89 0.01
CA CYS A 291 -10.83 -10.81 0.31
C CYS A 291 -11.54 -9.87 -0.66
N GLY A 292 -12.87 -9.90 -0.67
CA GLY A 292 -13.66 -9.06 -1.57
C GLY A 292 -14.88 -8.48 -0.88
N ALA A 293 -15.36 -7.36 -1.41
CA ALA A 293 -16.63 -6.76 -1.01
C ALA A 293 -17.29 -6.06 -2.22
N PRO A 294 -18.63 -6.15 -2.36
CA PRO A 294 -19.36 -5.21 -3.20
C PRO A 294 -19.10 -3.78 -2.72
N GLY A 295 -18.95 -2.84 -3.63
CA GLY A 295 -18.71 -1.45 -3.30
C GLY A 295 -19.50 -0.52 -4.19
N GLU A 296 -19.90 0.61 -3.63
CA GLU A 296 -20.54 1.71 -4.34
C GLU A 296 -19.73 2.99 -4.15
N TYR A 297 -19.60 3.77 -5.22
CA TYR A 297 -18.95 5.07 -5.17
C TYR A 297 -20.01 6.13 -4.91
N VAL A 298 -20.13 6.58 -3.67
CA VAL A 298 -21.24 7.43 -3.19
C VAL A 298 -20.77 8.82 -2.80
N GLU A 299 -21.65 9.81 -2.95
CA GLU A 299 -21.44 11.17 -2.46
C GLU A 299 -21.73 11.22 -0.96
N GLY A 300 -20.76 11.67 -0.18
CA GLY A 300 -20.93 11.91 1.25
C GLY A 300 -21.65 13.23 1.56
N ASP A 301 -22.04 13.43 2.81
CA ASP A 301 -22.71 14.64 3.29
C ASP A 301 -21.86 15.92 3.11
N ASP A 302 -20.56 15.78 2.99
CA ASP A 302 -19.57 16.83 2.72
C ASP A 302 -19.40 17.16 1.23
N GLY A 303 -20.12 16.45 0.34
CA GLY A 303 -20.05 16.58 -1.12
C GLY A 303 -18.85 15.90 -1.76
N TYR A 304 -18.08 15.11 -1.00
CA TYR A 304 -17.00 14.28 -1.55
C TYR A 304 -17.49 12.86 -1.85
N TYR A 305 -16.99 12.32 -2.94
CA TYR A 305 -17.26 10.93 -3.31
C TYR A 305 -16.25 10.00 -2.67
N SER A 306 -16.74 8.90 -2.10
CA SER A 306 -15.91 7.84 -1.54
C SER A 306 -16.50 6.47 -1.83
N TRP A 307 -15.64 5.45 -1.80
CA TRP A 307 -16.09 4.07 -1.87
C TRP A 307 -16.64 3.62 -0.52
N VAL A 308 -17.87 3.07 -0.53
CA VAL A 308 -18.48 2.39 0.60
C VAL A 308 -18.63 0.92 0.25
N TYR A 309 -18.16 0.05 1.14
CA TYR A 309 -18.12 -1.40 0.91
C TYR A 309 -19.07 -2.14 1.83
N ASP A 310 -19.80 -3.10 1.27
CA ASP A 310 -20.67 -4.01 2.04
C ASP A 310 -19.86 -5.27 2.40
N TRP A 311 -19.25 -5.25 3.58
CA TRP A 311 -18.45 -6.34 4.09
C TRP A 311 -19.35 -7.44 4.67
N SER A 312 -19.17 -8.66 4.17
CA SER A 312 -19.83 -9.86 4.68
C SER A 312 -18.80 -10.89 5.17
N ASP A 313 -18.61 -12.00 4.45
CA ASP A 313 -17.60 -13.02 4.76
C ASP A 313 -16.27 -12.83 4.02
N GLY A 314 -16.17 -11.76 3.21
CA GLY A 314 -15.01 -11.44 2.41
C GLY A 314 -14.80 -12.35 1.19
N SER A 315 -15.77 -13.17 0.84
CA SER A 315 -15.69 -14.05 -0.34
C SER A 315 -15.70 -13.25 -1.63
N MET A 316 -14.89 -13.69 -2.60
CA MET A 316 -14.75 -13.10 -3.92
C MET A 316 -15.47 -13.99 -4.95
N THR A 317 -16.54 -13.50 -5.54
CA THR A 317 -17.35 -14.26 -6.52
C THR A 317 -17.18 -13.66 -7.91
N PHE A 318 -16.74 -14.49 -8.85
CA PHE A 318 -16.54 -14.14 -10.25
C PHE A 318 -17.54 -14.86 -11.15
N ASP A 319 -17.94 -14.20 -12.22
CA ASP A 319 -18.55 -14.83 -13.38
C ASP A 319 -17.46 -15.52 -14.19
N TYR A 320 -17.59 -16.83 -14.37
CA TYR A 320 -16.64 -17.66 -15.12
C TYR A 320 -17.21 -18.04 -16.49
N ASP A 321 -16.47 -17.73 -17.53
CA ASP A 321 -16.75 -18.16 -18.90
C ASP A 321 -15.87 -19.38 -19.25
N ALA A 322 -16.48 -20.54 -19.37
CA ALA A 322 -15.74 -21.77 -19.66
C ALA A 322 -15.20 -21.85 -21.11
N GLU A 323 -15.77 -21.10 -22.05
CA GLU A 323 -15.32 -21.08 -23.46
C GLU A 323 -14.02 -20.28 -23.59
N THR A 324 -13.99 -19.09 -23.02
CA THR A 324 -12.82 -18.21 -23.04
C THR A 324 -11.86 -18.43 -21.88
N ARG A 325 -12.29 -19.17 -20.85
CA ARG A 325 -11.60 -19.36 -19.57
C ARG A 325 -11.30 -18.05 -18.84
N SER A 326 -12.05 -17.02 -19.14
CA SER A 326 -11.96 -15.73 -18.45
C SER A 326 -12.88 -15.68 -17.24
N PHE A 327 -12.54 -14.84 -16.29
CA PHE A 327 -13.41 -14.61 -15.12
C PHE A 327 -13.34 -13.15 -14.68
N ARG A 328 -14.49 -12.60 -14.30
CA ARG A 328 -14.66 -11.21 -13.91
C ARG A 328 -15.60 -11.08 -12.71
N THR A 329 -15.45 -9.99 -12.00
CA THR A 329 -16.37 -9.62 -10.92
C THR A 329 -16.60 -8.10 -10.94
N ASP A 330 -17.77 -7.70 -10.44
CA ASP A 330 -18.05 -6.27 -10.15
C ASP A 330 -17.68 -5.91 -8.69
N GLN A 331 -17.26 -6.91 -7.88
CA GLN A 331 -16.75 -6.65 -6.54
C GLN A 331 -15.38 -5.95 -6.61
N THR A 332 -15.07 -5.25 -5.54
CA THR A 332 -13.70 -4.84 -5.26
C THR A 332 -12.97 -5.98 -4.53
N ILE A 333 -11.80 -6.34 -5.04
CA ILE A 333 -10.90 -7.30 -4.41
C ILE A 333 -9.83 -6.56 -3.66
N PHE A 334 -9.46 -7.09 -2.51
CA PHE A 334 -8.45 -6.50 -1.64
C PHE A 334 -7.36 -7.51 -1.33
N LEU A 335 -6.13 -7.03 -1.28
CA LEU A 335 -5.13 -7.58 -0.39
C LEU A 335 -5.17 -6.71 0.87
N SER A 336 -5.68 -7.21 1.98
CA SER A 336 -5.98 -6.43 3.18
C SER A 336 -5.42 -7.06 4.45
N ASN A 337 -5.16 -6.24 5.46
CA ASN A 337 -4.79 -6.68 6.81
C ASN A 337 -5.98 -7.25 7.63
N SER A 338 -7.15 -7.33 7.04
CA SER A 338 -8.36 -7.94 7.60
C SER A 338 -9.15 -8.67 6.52
N LYS A 339 -9.93 -9.70 6.88
CA LYS A 339 -10.82 -10.42 5.94
C LYS A 339 -12.12 -9.65 5.63
N THR A 340 -12.50 -8.73 6.49
CA THR A 340 -13.82 -8.07 6.46
C THR A 340 -13.73 -6.55 6.64
N SER A 341 -12.58 -5.98 6.41
CA SER A 341 -12.34 -4.54 6.36
C SER A 341 -11.08 -4.23 5.56
N PHE A 342 -10.92 -2.97 5.17
CA PHE A 342 -9.72 -2.51 4.49
C PHE A 342 -9.19 -1.26 5.19
N GLU A 343 -7.98 -1.38 5.71
CA GLU A 343 -7.24 -0.25 6.25
C GLU A 343 -5.90 -0.07 5.53
N ARG A 344 -5.28 -1.19 5.12
CA ARG A 344 -3.96 -1.22 4.48
C ARG A 344 -3.87 -2.36 3.47
N GLY A 345 -3.16 -2.11 2.36
CA GLY A 345 -2.89 -3.12 1.35
C GLY A 345 -3.11 -2.62 -0.07
N GLU A 346 -3.66 -3.45 -0.92
CA GLU A 346 -3.93 -3.15 -2.33
C GLU A 346 -5.43 -3.32 -2.64
N VAL A 347 -5.91 -2.55 -3.61
CA VAL A 347 -7.32 -2.52 -4.01
C VAL A 347 -7.41 -2.73 -5.51
N PHE A 348 -8.29 -3.64 -5.93
CA PHE A 348 -8.54 -3.99 -7.33
C PHE A 348 -10.03 -3.88 -7.61
N HIS A 349 -10.46 -2.77 -8.20
CA HIS A 349 -11.87 -2.55 -8.54
C HIS A 349 -12.28 -3.34 -9.78
N ALA A 350 -13.34 -4.13 -9.66
CA ALA A 350 -13.96 -4.89 -10.75
C ALA A 350 -12.93 -5.63 -11.64
N PRO A 351 -12.04 -6.45 -11.07
CA PRO A 351 -10.97 -7.08 -11.84
C PRO A 351 -11.50 -8.11 -12.83
N LEU A 352 -10.81 -8.17 -13.97
CA LEU A 352 -11.03 -9.11 -15.04
C LEU A 352 -9.75 -9.91 -15.28
N PHE A 353 -9.88 -11.22 -15.36
CA PHE A 353 -8.80 -12.15 -15.70
C PHE A 353 -9.06 -12.79 -17.06
N ARG A 354 -8.08 -12.70 -17.96
CA ARG A 354 -8.15 -13.31 -19.30
C ARG A 354 -6.88 -14.07 -19.63
N PRO A 355 -6.96 -15.24 -20.31
CA PRO A 355 -5.77 -15.87 -20.86
C PRO A 355 -4.96 -14.90 -21.70
N PHE A 356 -3.67 -14.84 -21.47
CA PHE A 356 -2.75 -13.94 -22.17
C PHE A 356 -1.81 -14.72 -23.07
N VAL A 357 -1.77 -14.31 -24.34
CA VAL A 357 -0.81 -14.81 -25.31
C VAL A 357 -0.07 -13.61 -25.90
N GLU A 358 1.24 -13.58 -25.71
CA GLU A 358 2.07 -12.54 -26.27
C GLU A 358 2.05 -12.58 -27.80
N GLN A 359 1.84 -11.42 -28.42
CA GLN A 359 1.82 -11.27 -29.87
C GLN A 359 2.24 -9.85 -30.27
N PRO A 360 2.65 -9.63 -31.55
CA PRO A 360 2.81 -8.28 -32.07
C PRO A 360 1.49 -7.50 -31.96
N ALA A 361 1.58 -6.25 -31.51
CA ALA A 361 0.41 -5.42 -31.27
C ALA A 361 0.74 -3.94 -31.41
N THR A 362 -0.10 -3.18 -32.11
CA THR A 362 0.03 -1.73 -32.24
C THR A 362 -0.68 -1.07 -31.04
N PRO A 363 0.04 -0.37 -30.14
CA PRO A 363 -0.58 0.30 -29.01
C PRO A 363 -1.67 1.27 -29.43
N ALA A 364 -2.75 1.35 -28.66
CA ALA A 364 -3.70 2.45 -28.77
C ALA A 364 -2.99 3.79 -28.44
N ASP A 365 -3.49 4.87 -29.02
CA ASP A 365 -2.88 6.18 -28.83
C ASP A 365 -2.96 6.62 -27.37
N PRO A 366 -1.86 7.08 -26.76
CA PRO A 366 -1.86 7.67 -25.43
C PRO A 366 -2.61 9.01 -25.43
N SER A 367 -2.88 9.56 -24.27
CA SER A 367 -3.49 10.89 -24.18
C SER A 367 -2.81 11.75 -23.12
N VAL A 368 -2.62 13.04 -23.41
CA VAL A 368 -2.24 14.02 -22.42
C VAL A 368 -3.51 14.48 -21.72
N VAL A 369 -3.60 14.22 -20.42
CA VAL A 369 -4.79 14.52 -19.61
C VAL A 369 -4.77 15.98 -19.11
N ALA A 370 -3.60 16.45 -18.71
CA ALA A 370 -3.38 17.82 -18.28
C ALA A 370 -1.88 18.16 -18.35
N PHE A 371 -1.58 19.45 -18.44
CA PHE A 371 -0.23 19.96 -18.28
C PHE A 371 -0.28 21.20 -17.39
N ILE A 372 0.47 21.17 -16.30
CA ILE A 372 0.55 22.27 -15.33
C ILE A 372 1.89 22.94 -15.52
N THR A 373 1.86 24.18 -16.02
CA THR A 373 3.07 25.01 -16.16
C THR A 373 3.37 25.77 -14.88
N ASP A 374 4.66 26.03 -14.66
CA ASP A 374 5.15 26.88 -13.57
C ASP A 374 4.68 26.43 -12.17
N TYR A 375 4.59 25.10 -11.97
CA TYR A 375 4.21 24.53 -10.67
C TYR A 375 5.12 25.02 -9.52
N PHE A 376 6.41 25.26 -9.84
CA PHE A 376 7.33 26.05 -9.03
C PHE A 376 8.05 27.06 -9.93
N GLU A 377 7.59 28.29 -9.99
CA GLU A 377 8.14 29.36 -10.82
C GLU A 377 9.67 29.52 -10.72
N MET A 378 10.23 29.28 -9.52
CA MET A 378 11.69 29.39 -9.28
C MET A 378 12.51 28.20 -9.80
N ALA A 379 11.89 27.08 -10.17
CA ALA A 379 12.58 25.86 -10.56
C ALA A 379 12.37 25.47 -12.04
N GLY A 380 11.54 26.20 -12.79
CA GLY A 380 11.18 25.81 -14.17
C GLY A 380 10.49 24.45 -14.23
N LEU A 381 9.74 24.08 -13.19
CA LEU A 381 9.12 22.77 -13.05
C LEU A 381 7.72 22.76 -13.60
N ASN A 382 7.47 21.87 -14.54
CA ASN A 382 6.14 21.56 -15.06
C ASN A 382 5.70 20.15 -14.63
N ILE A 383 4.39 19.88 -14.67
CA ILE A 383 3.83 18.55 -14.46
C ILE A 383 3.03 18.15 -15.69
N ALA A 384 3.49 17.12 -16.40
CA ALA A 384 2.74 16.47 -17.45
C ALA A 384 1.89 15.34 -16.86
N MET A 385 0.59 15.35 -17.11
CA MET A 385 -0.34 14.29 -16.75
C MET A 385 -0.84 13.61 -18.02
N PHE A 386 -0.66 12.29 -18.10
CA PHE A 386 -0.97 11.52 -19.29
C PHE A 386 -1.46 10.11 -18.95
N ASP A 387 -2.13 9.49 -19.92
CA ASP A 387 -2.59 8.11 -19.86
C ASP A 387 -1.93 7.31 -20.99
N VAL A 388 -1.37 6.16 -20.63
CA VAL A 388 -0.79 5.20 -21.57
C VAL A 388 -1.66 3.94 -21.54
N PRO A 389 -2.46 3.68 -22.59
CA PRO A 389 -3.34 2.53 -22.64
C PRO A 389 -2.56 1.21 -22.57
N LEU A 390 -3.07 0.26 -21.78
CA LEU A 390 -2.56 -1.12 -21.72
C LEU A 390 -3.15 -2.02 -22.82
N HIS A 391 -3.93 -1.47 -23.73
CA HIS A 391 -4.57 -2.20 -24.80
C HIS A 391 -4.08 -1.69 -26.16
N ASP A 392 -4.01 -2.62 -27.11
CA ASP A 392 -3.74 -2.29 -28.50
C ASP A 392 -4.97 -1.71 -29.21
N THR A 393 -4.81 -1.36 -30.48
CA THR A 393 -5.90 -0.82 -31.32
C THR A 393 -7.07 -1.79 -31.55
N GLU A 394 -6.91 -3.09 -31.19
CA GLU A 394 -7.95 -4.11 -31.29
C GLU A 394 -8.56 -4.42 -29.90
N GLY A 395 -8.12 -3.73 -28.83
CA GLY A 395 -8.59 -3.91 -27.45
C GLY A 395 -7.98 -5.11 -26.74
N ARG A 396 -6.87 -5.68 -27.24
CA ARG A 396 -6.15 -6.78 -26.60
C ARG A 396 -5.14 -6.22 -25.61
N PHE A 397 -5.04 -6.86 -24.46
CA PHE A 397 -4.09 -6.48 -23.41
C PHE A 397 -2.64 -6.69 -23.86
N MET A 398 -1.77 -5.74 -23.55
CA MET A 398 -0.34 -5.78 -23.82
C MET A 398 0.42 -5.95 -22.50
N ASP A 399 1.54 -6.70 -22.52
CA ASP A 399 2.41 -6.88 -21.37
C ASP A 399 3.04 -5.53 -20.95
N PRO A 400 2.73 -4.99 -19.75
CA PRO A 400 3.27 -3.71 -19.29
C PRO A 400 4.81 -3.70 -19.18
N ALA A 401 5.43 -4.86 -18.98
CA ALA A 401 6.89 -4.98 -18.92
C ALA A 401 7.57 -4.74 -20.29
N LYS A 402 6.79 -4.79 -21.37
CA LYS A 402 7.25 -4.56 -22.75
C LYS A 402 6.73 -3.25 -23.34
N LEU A 403 6.05 -2.46 -22.53
CA LEU A 403 5.60 -1.12 -22.85
C LEU A 403 6.61 -0.08 -22.40
N SER A 404 6.80 0.92 -23.22
CA SER A 404 7.53 2.15 -22.93
C SER A 404 6.86 3.33 -23.63
N TYR A 405 7.29 4.53 -23.30
CA TYR A 405 6.80 5.73 -23.96
C TYR A 405 7.92 6.75 -24.16
N ARG A 406 7.75 7.60 -25.19
CA ARG A 406 8.59 8.74 -25.48
C ARG A 406 7.80 10.02 -25.31
N LEU A 407 8.48 11.06 -24.86
CA LEU A 407 7.94 12.40 -24.69
C LEU A 407 8.53 13.32 -25.76
N TYR A 408 7.80 14.35 -26.17
CA TYR A 408 8.19 15.29 -27.19
C TYR A 408 7.87 16.71 -26.75
N CYS A 409 8.78 17.66 -26.99
CA CYS A 409 8.60 19.08 -26.72
C CYS A 409 8.94 19.86 -28.00
N ASP A 410 7.92 20.43 -28.65
CA ASP A 410 7.98 21.28 -29.87
C ASP A 410 8.47 20.62 -31.15
N ASP A 411 9.50 19.82 -31.12
CA ASP A 411 10.07 19.14 -32.28
C ASP A 411 9.63 17.66 -32.32
N ASP A 412 10.11 16.96 -33.34
CA ASP A 412 9.84 15.53 -33.55
C ASP A 412 10.94 14.65 -32.96
N GLU A 413 11.90 15.26 -32.23
CA GLU A 413 12.93 14.55 -31.49
C GLU A 413 12.43 14.24 -30.06
N PRO A 414 12.71 13.05 -29.53
CA PRO A 414 12.30 12.70 -28.18
C PRO A 414 12.96 13.59 -27.14
N PHE A 415 12.16 14.02 -26.15
CA PHE A 415 12.65 14.68 -24.94
C PHE A 415 13.47 13.69 -24.11
N ILE A 416 14.65 14.09 -23.70
CA ILE A 416 15.56 13.26 -22.90
C ILE A 416 15.47 13.64 -21.42
N LEU A 417 15.22 12.64 -20.55
CA LEU A 417 15.35 12.80 -19.12
C LEU A 417 16.84 12.66 -18.77
N TYR A 418 17.46 13.74 -18.35
CA TYR A 418 18.89 13.76 -18.01
C TYR A 418 19.16 13.42 -16.53
N THR A 419 20.22 12.67 -16.26
CA THR A 419 20.62 12.25 -14.91
C THR A 419 20.97 13.39 -13.95
N ASP A 420 21.33 14.56 -14.45
CA ASP A 420 21.60 15.75 -13.65
C ASP A 420 20.32 16.47 -13.20
N GLU A 421 19.22 16.30 -13.92
CA GLU A 421 17.90 16.83 -13.58
C GLU A 421 17.07 15.81 -12.78
N TYR A 422 17.08 14.55 -13.20
CA TYR A 422 16.33 13.44 -12.61
C TYR A 422 17.23 12.56 -11.74
N LYS A 423 17.39 12.92 -10.48
CA LYS A 423 18.39 12.35 -9.54
C LYS A 423 18.29 10.84 -9.29
N TYR A 424 17.17 10.22 -9.65
CA TYR A 424 16.92 8.81 -9.36
C TYR A 424 17.09 7.89 -10.57
N ILE A 425 17.39 8.44 -11.74
CA ILE A 425 17.78 7.64 -12.90
C ILE A 425 19.30 7.46 -12.92
N THR A 426 19.77 6.33 -13.45
CA THR A 426 21.19 5.97 -13.49
C THR A 426 21.84 6.23 -14.84
N GLN A 427 21.04 6.55 -15.85
CA GLN A 427 21.45 6.92 -17.21
C GLN A 427 20.40 7.83 -17.82
N ASP A 428 20.82 8.63 -18.81
CA ASP A 428 19.89 9.46 -19.56
C ASP A 428 18.87 8.60 -20.30
N MET A 429 17.59 9.02 -20.29
CA MET A 429 16.48 8.24 -20.84
C MET A 429 15.75 9.03 -21.93
N GLU A 430 15.82 8.55 -23.16
CA GLU A 430 14.97 8.97 -24.29
C GLU A 430 13.63 8.25 -24.29
N GLU A 431 13.61 7.04 -23.75
CA GLU A 431 12.47 6.17 -23.71
C GLU A 431 12.23 5.68 -22.27
N VAL A 432 11.06 5.96 -21.74
CA VAL A 432 10.69 5.67 -20.37
C VAL A 432 9.91 4.35 -20.30
N PRO A 433 10.40 3.32 -19.57
CA PRO A 433 9.63 2.10 -19.38
C PRO A 433 8.27 2.39 -18.70
N TYR A 434 7.22 1.70 -19.13
CA TYR A 434 5.88 1.86 -18.52
C TYR A 434 5.89 1.61 -17.01
N LEU A 435 6.62 0.60 -16.56
CA LEU A 435 6.77 0.27 -15.14
C LEU A 435 7.83 1.13 -14.40
N PHE A 436 8.38 2.14 -15.07
CA PHE A 436 9.34 3.04 -14.43
C PHE A 436 8.72 3.70 -13.20
N SER A 437 9.40 3.59 -12.07
CA SER A 437 9.01 4.19 -10.80
C SER A 437 10.16 5.03 -10.26
N ASP A 438 9.90 6.31 -10.09
CA ASP A 438 10.83 7.30 -9.59
C ASP A 438 10.04 8.33 -8.77
N ARG A 439 10.72 9.12 -7.94
CA ARG A 439 10.12 10.22 -7.18
C ARG A 439 9.62 11.38 -8.05
N ASN A 440 10.05 11.45 -9.31
CA ASN A 440 9.61 12.45 -10.29
C ASN A 440 8.41 11.96 -11.12
N ARG A 441 7.95 10.72 -10.89
CA ARG A 441 6.77 10.14 -11.52
C ARG A 441 5.86 9.55 -10.44
N TYR A 442 4.60 9.87 -10.52
CA TYR A 442 3.58 9.32 -9.62
C TYR A 442 2.25 9.18 -10.36
N ILE A 443 1.35 8.38 -9.79
CA ILE A 443 -0.01 8.28 -10.29
C ILE A 443 -0.84 9.30 -9.53
N TYR A 444 -1.50 10.19 -10.26
CA TYR A 444 -2.44 11.14 -9.71
C TYR A 444 -3.83 10.84 -10.27
N GLU A 445 -4.77 10.52 -9.38
CA GLU A 445 -6.09 9.99 -9.74
C GLU A 445 -5.94 8.72 -10.62
N LYS A 446 -6.10 8.84 -11.94
CA LYS A 446 -6.04 7.74 -12.91
C LYS A 446 -5.06 8.03 -14.04
N ALA A 447 -4.19 9.00 -13.88
CA ALA A 447 -3.20 9.39 -14.88
C ALA A 447 -1.79 9.32 -14.32
N TYR A 448 -0.80 9.07 -15.17
CA TYR A 448 0.59 9.25 -14.78
C TYR A 448 0.90 10.74 -14.72
N ALA A 449 1.57 11.16 -13.66
CA ALA A 449 2.12 12.50 -13.51
C ALA A 449 3.64 12.42 -13.52
N LEU A 450 4.27 13.16 -14.40
CA LEU A 450 5.72 13.25 -14.52
C LEU A 450 6.16 14.70 -14.40
N TYR A 451 7.22 14.95 -13.63
CA TYR A 451 7.88 16.24 -13.60
C TYR A 451 8.67 16.45 -14.90
N VAL A 452 8.47 17.60 -15.54
CA VAL A 452 9.19 18.03 -16.74
C VAL A 452 9.94 19.31 -16.43
N PHE A 453 11.27 19.22 -16.40
CA PHE A 453 12.15 20.34 -16.00
C PHE A 453 12.51 21.28 -17.19
N GLN A 454 11.80 21.18 -18.30
CA GLN A 454 11.95 22.07 -19.44
C GLN A 454 10.78 23.05 -19.50
N THR A 455 11.05 24.29 -19.87
CA THR A 455 10.07 25.36 -20.07
C THR A 455 10.19 25.94 -21.47
N GLY A 456 9.18 26.70 -21.89
CA GLY A 456 9.24 27.50 -23.12
C GLY A 456 8.95 26.74 -24.41
N PHE A 457 8.20 25.65 -24.35
CA PHE A 457 7.72 24.93 -25.53
C PHE A 457 6.21 25.19 -25.78
N ASP A 458 5.79 25.08 -27.04
CA ASP A 458 4.44 25.38 -27.50
C ASP A 458 3.53 24.14 -27.54
N ARG A 459 4.11 22.94 -27.57
CA ARG A 459 3.37 21.67 -27.53
C ARG A 459 4.14 20.61 -26.73
N PHE A 460 3.38 19.69 -26.15
CA PHE A 460 3.91 18.51 -25.47
C PHE A 460 3.26 17.26 -26.08
N GLY A 461 4.05 16.27 -26.44
CA GLY A 461 3.60 15.03 -27.07
C GLY A 461 4.01 13.78 -26.31
N ILE A 462 3.22 12.71 -26.48
CA ILE A 462 3.53 11.38 -25.95
C ILE A 462 3.24 10.31 -27.00
N GLN A 463 4.12 9.31 -27.10
CA GLN A 463 3.99 8.14 -27.97
C GLN A 463 4.25 6.87 -27.18
N THR A 464 3.40 5.87 -27.34
CA THR A 464 3.59 4.54 -26.74
C THR A 464 4.35 3.62 -27.69
N ILE A 465 5.22 2.78 -27.14
CA ILE A 465 6.03 1.78 -27.85
C ILE A 465 5.80 0.43 -27.19
N TYR A 466 5.49 -0.59 -27.98
CA TYR A 466 5.34 -1.96 -27.49
C TYR A 466 6.31 -2.91 -28.22
N ARG A 467 6.99 -3.77 -27.45
CA ARG A 467 7.95 -4.78 -27.96
C ARG A 467 7.52 -6.19 -27.57
N GLY A 468 6.33 -6.58 -28.00
CA GLY A 468 5.80 -7.93 -27.82
C GLY A 468 5.80 -8.75 -29.09
N GLY A 469 5.81 -10.08 -28.97
CA GLY A 469 5.82 -11.00 -30.10
C GLY A 469 7.06 -10.93 -31.00
N GLY A 470 8.15 -10.32 -30.52
CA GLY A 470 9.40 -10.18 -31.27
C GLY A 470 9.44 -8.99 -32.24
N GLU A 471 8.45 -8.11 -32.22
CA GLU A 471 8.36 -6.93 -33.08
C GLU A 471 8.19 -5.66 -32.23
N GLU A 472 8.61 -4.50 -32.81
CA GLU A 472 8.38 -3.19 -32.22
C GLU A 472 7.25 -2.48 -33.00
N HIS A 473 6.23 -2.09 -32.28
CA HIS A 473 5.13 -1.29 -32.79
C HIS A 473 4.96 0.00 -31.97
N ARG A 474 4.51 1.06 -32.62
CA ARG A 474 4.33 2.38 -32.02
C ARG A 474 2.93 2.91 -32.27
N SER A 475 2.40 3.63 -31.31
CA SER A 475 1.20 4.45 -31.47
C SER A 475 1.47 5.68 -32.32
N ASN A 476 0.46 6.45 -32.68
CA ASN A 476 0.64 7.83 -33.07
C ASN A 476 1.15 8.66 -31.89
N ILE A 477 1.76 9.84 -32.18
CA ILE A 477 2.10 10.81 -31.13
C ILE A 477 0.84 11.63 -30.84
N SER A 478 0.44 11.65 -29.58
CA SER A 478 -0.66 12.50 -29.13
C SER A 478 -0.11 13.80 -28.54
N TYR A 479 -0.51 14.92 -29.10
CA TYR A 479 0.00 16.24 -28.72
C TYR A 479 -0.99 17.05 -27.87
N TRP A 480 -0.45 17.80 -26.93
CA TRP A 480 -1.10 18.88 -26.19
C TRP A 480 -0.48 20.22 -26.61
N TYR A 481 -1.29 21.19 -27.03
CA TYR A 481 -0.85 22.51 -27.48
C TYR A 481 -1.18 23.59 -26.44
N PHE A 482 -0.20 24.46 -26.14
CA PHE A 482 -0.33 25.51 -25.12
C PHE A 482 -0.88 26.84 -25.68
N ASN A 483 -0.60 27.14 -26.95
CA ASN A 483 -0.89 28.44 -27.58
C ASN A 483 -2.18 28.50 -28.40
N ASP A 484 -3.07 27.53 -28.27
CA ASP A 484 -4.38 27.65 -28.88
C ASP A 484 -5.20 28.68 -28.09
N GLU A 485 -5.51 29.84 -28.70
CA GLU A 485 -6.33 30.91 -28.10
C GLU A 485 -7.71 30.42 -27.62
N THR A 486 -8.08 29.21 -27.92
CA THR A 486 -9.31 28.53 -27.53
C THR A 486 -9.14 27.59 -26.33
N GLY A 487 -7.94 27.46 -25.75
CA GLY A 487 -7.65 26.62 -24.59
C GLY A 487 -8.42 25.29 -24.63
N ILE A 488 -7.81 24.27 -25.14
CA ILE A 488 -8.26 22.87 -25.24
C ILE A 488 -8.82 22.53 -26.62
N ARG A 489 -7.97 22.08 -27.49
CA ARG A 489 -8.32 21.06 -28.48
C ARG A 489 -7.49 19.82 -28.20
N ASN A 490 -8.13 18.80 -27.66
CA ASN A 490 -7.77 17.45 -28.01
C ASN A 490 -8.00 17.38 -29.52
N VAL A 491 -6.96 17.31 -30.31
CA VAL A 491 -7.08 17.24 -31.78
C VAL A 491 -7.81 15.96 -32.11
N GLN A 492 -8.92 16.10 -32.76
CA GLN A 492 -9.90 15.16 -33.30
C GLN A 492 -11.11 14.95 -32.38
N ASP A 493 -11.93 16.01 -32.27
CA ASP A 493 -13.36 15.77 -32.13
C ASP A 493 -14.22 16.97 -32.56
N ASP A 494 -14.56 17.00 -33.84
CA ASP A 494 -15.63 17.86 -34.38
C ASP A 494 -17.02 17.53 -33.78
N SER A 495 -17.05 16.61 -32.77
CA SER A 495 -18.29 16.13 -32.16
C SER A 495 -18.84 17.04 -31.08
N LEU A 496 -18.06 17.98 -30.52
CA LEU A 496 -18.53 18.93 -29.49
C LEU A 496 -19.51 19.97 -30.05
N GLU A 497 -19.45 20.28 -31.36
CA GLU A 497 -20.37 21.21 -31.99
C GLU A 497 -21.77 20.61 -32.29
N GLN A 498 -21.95 19.30 -32.06
CA GLN A 498 -23.21 18.60 -32.38
C GLN A 498 -24.16 18.45 -31.18
N PHE A 499 -23.76 18.86 -29.96
CA PHE A 499 -24.63 18.70 -28.77
C PHE A 499 -25.27 20.04 -28.37
N ASP A 500 -26.57 19.97 -28.04
CA ASP A 500 -27.26 21.10 -27.39
C ASP A 500 -26.59 21.42 -26.04
N PRO A 501 -26.06 22.65 -25.84
CA PRO A 501 -25.41 23.04 -24.60
C PRO A 501 -26.27 22.84 -23.35
N SER A 502 -27.59 22.80 -23.49
CA SER A 502 -28.52 22.56 -22.37
C SER A 502 -28.51 21.09 -21.89
N GLN A 503 -27.98 20.18 -22.68
CA GLN A 503 -27.88 18.75 -22.37
C GLN A 503 -26.49 18.36 -21.81
N VAL A 504 -25.57 19.32 -21.73
CA VAL A 504 -24.22 19.09 -21.20
C VAL A 504 -24.21 19.37 -19.71
N GLU A 505 -23.86 18.37 -18.93
CA GLU A 505 -23.69 18.53 -17.49
C GLU A 505 -22.25 18.97 -17.17
N ASN A 506 -22.10 20.04 -16.38
CA ASN A 506 -20.80 20.60 -16.04
C ASN A 506 -20.51 20.42 -14.54
N PHE A 507 -19.27 20.02 -14.24
CA PHE A 507 -18.79 19.78 -12.90
C PHE A 507 -17.46 20.52 -12.68
N ASP A 508 -17.17 20.89 -11.43
CA ASP A 508 -15.84 21.36 -11.03
C ASP A 508 -14.89 20.16 -10.78
N LEU A 509 -13.63 20.45 -10.39
CA LEU A 509 -12.64 19.42 -10.11
C LEU A 509 -12.99 18.53 -8.91
N GLN A 510 -13.90 18.97 -8.07
CA GLN A 510 -14.43 18.23 -6.93
C GLN A 510 -15.69 17.42 -7.29
N GLY A 511 -16.07 17.36 -8.58
CA GLY A 511 -17.25 16.64 -9.05
C GLY A 511 -18.58 17.34 -8.77
N ARG A 512 -18.59 18.58 -8.24
CA ARG A 512 -19.83 19.33 -7.96
C ARG A 512 -20.40 19.90 -9.26
N ARG A 513 -21.70 19.75 -9.45
CA ARG A 513 -22.40 20.31 -10.62
C ARG A 513 -22.33 21.84 -10.61
N ILE A 514 -21.89 22.42 -11.70
CA ILE A 514 -21.69 23.86 -11.86
C ILE A 514 -22.46 24.40 -13.08
N GLY A 515 -22.74 25.70 -13.05
CA GLY A 515 -23.43 26.36 -14.17
C GLY A 515 -22.55 26.48 -15.43
N ALA A 516 -23.21 26.58 -16.59
CA ALA A 516 -22.55 26.67 -17.88
C ALA A 516 -21.54 27.82 -18.02
N ASN A 517 -21.66 28.88 -17.21
CA ASN A 517 -20.84 30.08 -17.27
C ASN A 517 -19.76 30.16 -16.16
N GLN A 518 -19.53 29.08 -15.42
CA GLN A 518 -18.52 29.10 -14.36
C GLN A 518 -17.12 29.09 -14.97
N LYS A 519 -16.26 29.99 -14.47
CA LYS A 519 -14.86 30.11 -14.87
C LYS A 519 -14.00 29.14 -14.10
N GLY A 520 -12.89 28.73 -14.70
CA GLY A 520 -11.97 27.75 -14.13
C GLY A 520 -12.01 26.42 -14.88
N MET A 521 -11.41 25.39 -14.27
CA MET A 521 -11.43 24.06 -14.87
C MET A 521 -12.82 23.44 -14.68
N VAL A 522 -13.40 22.97 -15.79
CA VAL A 522 -14.76 22.41 -15.88
C VAL A 522 -14.68 21.02 -16.46
N ILE A 523 -15.31 20.06 -15.83
CA ILE A 523 -15.54 18.72 -16.36
C ILE A 523 -16.94 18.70 -16.96
N SER A 524 -17.05 18.47 -18.26
CA SER A 524 -18.32 18.42 -18.98
C SER A 524 -18.67 16.98 -19.35
N ARG A 525 -19.85 16.49 -18.91
CA ARG A 525 -20.41 15.23 -19.33
C ARG A 525 -21.36 15.48 -20.50
N LEU A 526 -21.07 14.84 -21.64
CA LEU A 526 -21.88 14.93 -22.85
C LEU A 526 -23.05 13.93 -22.81
N PRO A 527 -24.14 14.16 -23.58
CA PRO A 527 -25.29 13.26 -23.61
C PRO A 527 -24.98 11.82 -24.05
N ASN A 528 -23.90 11.59 -24.74
CA ASN A 528 -23.40 10.26 -25.13
C ASN A 528 -22.59 9.56 -24.01
N GLY A 529 -22.53 10.14 -22.80
CA GLY A 529 -21.76 9.61 -21.67
C GLY A 529 -20.27 9.99 -21.66
N ARG A 530 -19.77 10.64 -22.71
CA ARG A 530 -18.38 11.09 -22.80
C ARG A 530 -18.12 12.25 -21.85
N VAL A 531 -16.94 12.27 -21.25
CA VAL A 531 -16.50 13.31 -20.30
C VAL A 531 -15.36 14.11 -20.92
N VAL A 532 -15.49 15.44 -20.88
CA VAL A 532 -14.49 16.38 -21.44
C VAL A 532 -14.10 17.40 -20.36
N LYS A 533 -12.81 17.60 -20.12
CA LYS A 533 -12.29 18.66 -19.24
C LYS A 533 -12.02 19.93 -20.06
N THR A 534 -12.47 21.10 -19.58
CA THR A 534 -12.25 22.39 -20.23
C THR A 534 -11.85 23.46 -19.22
N ILE A 535 -10.95 24.37 -19.59
CA ILE A 535 -10.66 25.58 -18.82
C ILE A 535 -11.48 26.73 -19.41
N ARG A 536 -12.42 27.29 -18.64
CA ARG A 536 -13.21 28.45 -19.04
C ARG A 536 -12.62 29.71 -18.39
N ARG A 537 -12.24 30.65 -19.23
CA ARG A 537 -11.66 31.95 -18.80
C ARG A 537 -12.72 33.00 -18.48
#